data_1ceea75e3cbe4aba15fefaec959569ab
#
_entry.id   1ceea75e3cbe4aba15fefaec959569ab
#
_cell.length_a   1.000
_cell.length_b   1.000
_cell.length_c   1.000
_cell.angle_alpha   90.00
_cell.angle_beta   90.00
_cell.angle_gamma   90.00
#
_symmetry.space_group_name_H-M   'P 1'
#
loop_
_entity.id
_entity.type
_entity.pdbx_description
1 polymer ?
#
loop_
_entity_poly.entity_id
_entity_poly.type
_entity_poly.pdbx_seq_one_letter_code
_entity_poly.pdbx_strand_id
1 'polypeptide(L)'
;MNKVELLDNCNNSLGEGITYSSSNNNLYWLDIGNISKLYSLDLSSNKKEIFELSEIVTATSIKSQNELILATTNGLKLLNTSNKKFESVVNIENQQSLTRSNDGASDALGRFWFGTMQN
;
A
#
# COMPACT_ATOMS: atom_id res chain seq x y z
N MET A 1 17.78 -16.28 -21.71
CA MET A 1 18.13 -14.91 -21.27
C MET A 1 16.88 -14.24 -20.67
N ASN A 2 17.02 -13.73 -19.48
CA ASN A 2 15.92 -13.00 -18.86
C ASN A 2 15.78 -11.62 -19.51
N LYS A 3 14.54 -11.23 -19.79
CA LYS A 3 14.20 -9.97 -20.39
C LYS A 3 13.42 -9.11 -19.40
N VAL A 4 13.80 -7.84 -19.26
CA VAL A 4 13.04 -6.87 -18.47
C VAL A 4 11.99 -6.23 -19.37
N GLU A 5 10.76 -6.26 -18.89
CA GLU A 5 9.62 -5.68 -19.60
C GLU A 5 8.89 -4.68 -18.70
N LEU A 6 8.39 -3.60 -19.32
CA LEU A 6 7.54 -2.63 -18.62
C LEU A 6 6.13 -3.22 -18.49
N LEU A 7 5.70 -3.49 -17.26
CA LEU A 7 4.39 -4.07 -16.98
C LEU A 7 3.29 -3.01 -17.03
N ASP A 8 3.53 -1.85 -16.46
CA ASP A 8 2.59 -0.74 -16.44
C ASP A 8 3.34 0.59 -16.46
N ASN A 9 2.90 1.52 -17.29
CA ASN A 9 3.48 2.85 -17.41
C ASN A 9 2.60 3.85 -16.64
N CYS A 10 2.61 3.75 -15.31
CA CYS A 10 1.81 4.61 -14.43
C CYS A 10 2.44 5.97 -14.15
N ASN A 11 3.73 6.12 -14.45
CA ASN A 11 4.43 7.40 -14.32
C ASN A 11 4.34 8.01 -12.92
N ASN A 12 4.57 7.20 -11.89
CA ASN A 12 4.49 7.62 -10.50
C ASN A 12 5.55 8.68 -10.16
N SER A 13 5.21 9.60 -9.28
CA SER A 13 6.16 10.58 -8.73
C SER A 13 7.10 9.93 -7.71
N LEU A 14 6.56 9.06 -6.87
CA LEU A 14 7.33 8.26 -5.90
C LEU A 14 6.68 6.89 -5.78
N GLY A 15 6.97 6.03 -6.76
CA GLY A 15 6.45 4.66 -6.80
C GLY A 15 7.24 3.77 -5.86
N GLU A 16 6.59 3.19 -4.88
CA GLU A 16 7.21 2.33 -3.87
C GLU A 16 6.25 1.25 -3.37
N GLY A 17 6.76 0.37 -2.52
CA GLY A 17 5.96 -0.55 -1.73
C GLY A 17 5.26 -1.64 -2.53
N ILE A 18 5.87 -2.12 -3.62
CA ILE A 18 5.25 -3.17 -4.43
C ILE A 18 5.04 -4.44 -3.61
N THR A 19 3.84 -4.99 -3.69
CA THR A 19 3.42 -6.18 -2.94
C THR A 19 2.58 -7.08 -3.86
N TYR A 20 2.86 -8.38 -3.82
CA TYR A 20 2.11 -9.37 -4.60
C TYR A 20 1.19 -10.19 -3.71
N SER A 21 -0.06 -10.34 -4.14
CA SER A 21 -1.04 -11.22 -3.50
C SER A 21 -1.28 -12.46 -4.35
N SER A 22 -0.86 -13.62 -3.84
CA SER A 22 -1.06 -14.88 -4.54
C SER A 22 -2.52 -15.36 -4.52
N SER A 23 -3.32 -14.93 -3.54
CA SER A 23 -4.71 -15.36 -3.42
C SER A 23 -5.61 -14.86 -4.55
N ASN A 24 -5.30 -13.69 -5.12
CA ASN A 24 -6.06 -13.11 -6.22
C ASN A 24 -5.20 -12.68 -7.41
N ASN A 25 -3.93 -13.07 -7.42
CA ASN A 25 -2.97 -12.77 -8.48
C ASN A 25 -2.89 -11.27 -8.80
N ASN A 26 -2.85 -10.44 -7.75
CA ASN A 26 -2.78 -9.00 -7.87
C ASN A 26 -1.43 -8.44 -7.41
N LEU A 27 -0.97 -7.42 -8.12
CA LEU A 27 0.10 -6.54 -7.66
C LEU A 27 -0.51 -5.26 -7.08
N TYR A 28 0.07 -4.81 -5.98
CA TYR A 28 -0.24 -3.52 -5.38
C TYR A 28 1.03 -2.70 -5.27
N TRP A 29 0.95 -1.41 -5.53
CA TRP A 29 2.05 -0.48 -5.26
C TRP A 29 1.48 0.89 -4.94
N LEU A 30 2.32 1.74 -4.40
CA LEU A 30 1.95 3.09 -3.97
C LEU A 30 2.64 4.14 -4.82
N ASP A 31 1.96 5.23 -5.07
CA ASP A 31 2.56 6.50 -5.42
C ASP A 31 2.41 7.40 -4.18
N ILE A 32 3.53 7.58 -3.46
CA ILE A 32 3.52 8.29 -2.18
C ILE A 32 3.46 9.79 -2.42
N GLY A 33 2.51 10.45 -1.80
CA GLY A 33 2.32 11.90 -1.88
C GLY A 33 1.39 12.37 -0.78
N ASN A 34 1.09 13.66 -0.74
CA ASN A 34 0.15 14.22 0.26
C ASN A 34 -1.21 13.54 0.19
N ILE A 35 -1.62 13.19 -1.02
CA ILE A 35 -2.72 12.27 -1.28
C ILE A 35 -2.06 11.09 -2.00
N SER A 36 -1.81 10.03 -1.25
CA SER A 36 -1.21 8.83 -1.82
C SER A 36 -2.20 8.10 -2.71
N LYS A 37 -1.69 7.41 -3.72
CA LYS A 37 -2.49 6.54 -4.58
C LYS A 37 -2.04 5.10 -4.41
N LEU A 38 -2.98 4.20 -4.25
CA LEU A 38 -2.74 2.76 -4.29
C LEU A 38 -3.16 2.25 -5.65
N TYR A 39 -2.23 1.62 -6.34
CA TYR A 39 -2.48 0.94 -7.61
C TYR A 39 -2.71 -0.54 -7.35
N SER A 40 -3.71 -1.09 -8.01
CA SER A 40 -4.01 -2.52 -8.01
C SER A 40 -4.06 -3.01 -9.45
N LEU A 41 -3.26 -4.01 -9.77
CA LEU A 41 -3.22 -4.63 -11.09
C LEU A 41 -3.51 -6.12 -10.98
N ASP A 42 -4.63 -6.55 -11.54
CA ASP A 42 -4.97 -7.96 -11.68
C ASP A 42 -4.16 -8.54 -12.85
N LEU A 43 -3.20 -9.41 -12.54
CA LEU A 43 -2.32 -10.01 -13.54
C LEU A 43 -3.04 -11.01 -14.44
N SER A 44 -4.19 -11.54 -14.03
CA SER A 44 -4.98 -12.48 -14.83
C SER A 44 -5.80 -11.78 -15.90
N SER A 45 -6.44 -10.66 -15.57
CA SER A 45 -7.30 -9.88 -16.47
C SER A 45 -6.64 -8.65 -17.04
N ASN A 46 -5.49 -8.27 -16.50
CA ASN A 46 -4.81 -7.00 -16.78
C ASN A 46 -5.63 -5.75 -16.42
N LYS A 47 -6.59 -5.92 -15.52
CA LYS A 47 -7.42 -4.82 -15.03
C LYS A 47 -6.69 -4.03 -13.94
N LYS A 48 -6.62 -2.72 -14.11
CA LYS A 48 -6.00 -1.81 -13.16
C LYS A 48 -7.05 -0.96 -12.46
N GLU A 49 -6.92 -0.82 -11.14
CA GLU A 49 -7.67 0.12 -10.33
C GLU A 49 -6.72 1.05 -9.59
N ILE A 50 -7.18 2.28 -9.36
CA ILE A 50 -6.44 3.30 -8.61
C ILE A 50 -7.32 3.78 -7.48
N PHE A 51 -6.82 3.68 -6.24
CA PHE A 51 -7.48 4.19 -5.04
C PHE A 51 -6.77 5.47 -4.61
N GLU A 52 -7.45 6.59 -4.62
CA GLU A 52 -6.94 7.82 -4.00
C GLU A 52 -7.20 7.75 -2.50
N LEU A 53 -6.12 7.88 -1.73
CA LEU A 53 -6.17 7.77 -0.28
C LEU A 53 -6.11 9.16 0.33
N SER A 54 -6.85 9.37 1.44
CA SER A 54 -7.01 10.69 2.04
C SER A 54 -5.78 11.19 2.82
N GLU A 55 -4.71 10.41 2.86
CA GLU A 55 -3.51 10.75 3.60
C GLU A 55 -2.26 10.09 3.00
N ILE A 56 -1.10 10.40 3.57
CA ILE A 56 0.16 9.75 3.19
C ILE A 56 0.13 8.30 3.62
N VAL A 57 0.31 7.40 2.67
CA VAL A 57 0.41 5.95 2.87
C VAL A 57 1.74 5.47 2.31
N THR A 58 2.49 4.72 3.09
CA THR A 58 3.88 4.41 2.78
C THR A 58 4.20 2.93 2.66
N ALA A 59 3.34 2.05 3.17
CA ALA A 59 3.55 0.62 3.09
C ALA A 59 2.21 -0.12 3.13
N THR A 60 2.20 -1.33 2.56
CA THR A 60 1.01 -2.15 2.37
C THR A 60 1.29 -3.57 2.82
N SER A 61 0.34 -4.16 3.53
CA SER A 61 0.33 -5.58 3.88
C SER A 61 -0.99 -6.19 3.45
N ILE A 62 -0.94 -7.41 2.92
CA ILE A 62 -2.13 -8.14 2.50
C ILE A 62 -2.72 -8.85 3.71
N LYS A 63 -3.98 -8.55 4.03
CA LYS A 63 -4.72 -9.21 5.09
C LYS A 63 -5.57 -10.36 4.55
N SER A 64 -6.26 -10.13 3.44
CA SER A 64 -7.10 -11.12 2.78
C SER A 64 -7.26 -10.77 1.31
N GLN A 65 -8.08 -11.52 0.57
CA GLN A 65 -8.31 -11.30 -0.85
C GLN A 65 -8.81 -9.87 -1.15
N ASN A 66 -9.63 -9.30 -0.26
CA ASN A 66 -10.24 -7.98 -0.45
C ASN A 66 -9.82 -6.96 0.59
N GLU A 67 -8.82 -7.26 1.42
CA GLU A 67 -8.44 -6.38 2.51
C GLU A 67 -6.93 -6.17 2.59
N LEU A 68 -6.54 -4.92 2.69
CA LEU A 68 -5.15 -4.48 2.85
C LEU A 68 -5.00 -3.68 4.15
N ILE A 69 -3.91 -3.92 4.86
CA ILE A 69 -3.48 -3.06 5.96
C ILE A 69 -2.47 -2.06 5.40
N LEU A 70 -2.69 -0.80 5.68
CA LEU A 70 -1.88 0.30 5.17
C LEU A 70 -1.22 1.06 6.33
N ALA A 71 0.08 1.28 6.23
CA ALA A 71 0.81 2.15 7.15
C ALA A 71 0.66 3.60 6.68
N THR A 72 0.09 4.44 7.53
CA THR A 72 -0.22 5.83 7.21
C THR A 72 0.45 6.79 8.19
N THR A 73 0.34 8.09 7.94
CA THR A 73 0.81 9.12 8.88
C THR A 73 0.15 9.01 10.26
N ASN A 74 -1.05 8.45 10.34
CA ASN A 74 -1.83 8.41 11.58
C ASN A 74 -1.89 7.01 12.21
N GLY A 75 -1.15 6.05 11.67
CA GLY A 75 -1.15 4.69 12.16
C GLY A 75 -1.53 3.68 11.09
N LEU A 76 -2.16 2.59 11.50
CA LEU A 76 -2.60 1.55 10.56
C LEU A 76 -4.06 1.73 10.20
N LYS A 77 -4.36 1.57 8.91
CA LYS A 77 -5.72 1.57 8.38
C LYS A 77 -6.00 0.34 7.56
N LEU A 78 -7.26 -0.06 7.55
CA LEU A 78 -7.76 -1.16 6.74
C LEU A 78 -8.46 -0.59 5.51
N LEU A 79 -8.04 -1.02 4.34
CA LEU A 79 -8.72 -0.75 3.08
C LEU A 79 -9.41 -2.01 2.59
N ASN A 80 -10.72 -1.94 2.38
CA ASN A 80 -11.45 -2.97 1.67
C ASN A 80 -11.50 -2.59 0.19
N THR A 81 -10.89 -3.41 -0.66
CA THR A 81 -10.77 -3.11 -2.09
C THR A 81 -12.08 -3.30 -2.86
N SER A 82 -13.05 -4.05 -2.31
CA SER A 82 -14.35 -4.26 -2.93
C SER A 82 -15.30 -3.08 -2.74
N ASN A 83 -15.48 -2.64 -1.48
CA ASN A 83 -16.40 -1.56 -1.16
C ASN A 83 -15.71 -0.22 -0.96
N LYS A 84 -14.38 -0.18 -1.04
CA LYS A 84 -13.53 1.00 -0.87
C LYS A 84 -13.57 1.62 0.52
N LYS A 85 -14.07 0.88 1.51
CA LYS A 85 -14.07 1.34 2.89
C LYS A 85 -12.65 1.44 3.43
N PHE A 86 -12.33 2.60 4.03
CA PHE A 86 -11.00 2.93 4.54
C PHE A 86 -11.17 3.37 5.99
N GLU A 87 -10.75 2.53 6.94
CA GLU A 87 -11.02 2.74 8.36
C GLU A 87 -9.80 2.54 9.23
N SER A 88 -9.77 3.23 10.36
CA SER A 88 -8.66 3.18 11.31
C SER A 88 -8.66 1.85 12.05
N VAL A 89 -7.49 1.23 12.17
CA VAL A 89 -7.27 0.02 12.97
C VAL A 89 -6.62 0.40 14.29
N VAL A 90 -5.51 1.13 14.24
CA VAL A 90 -4.78 1.59 15.41
C VAL A 90 -4.07 2.90 15.10
N ASN A 91 -4.10 3.84 16.04
CA ASN A 91 -3.36 5.10 15.93
C ASN A 91 -1.92 4.90 16.39
N ILE A 92 -0.97 5.35 15.58
CA ILE A 92 0.46 5.30 15.89
C ILE A 92 1.05 6.67 15.54
N GLU A 93 1.64 7.32 16.52
CA GLU A 93 2.28 8.64 16.37
C GLU A 93 1.39 9.71 15.72
N ASN A 94 0.06 9.54 15.77
CA ASN A 94 -0.87 10.46 15.11
C ASN A 94 -0.87 11.88 15.71
N GLN A 95 -0.25 12.06 16.87
CA GLN A 95 -0.05 13.38 17.49
C GLN A 95 1.37 13.92 17.29
N GLN A 96 2.20 13.21 16.53
CA GLN A 96 3.59 13.60 16.25
C GLN A 96 3.65 14.21 14.85
N SER A 97 3.48 15.53 14.76
CA SER A 97 3.45 16.24 13.47
C SER A 97 4.78 16.19 12.70
N LEU A 98 5.88 15.85 13.40
CA LEU A 98 7.21 15.78 12.81
C LEU A 98 7.61 14.39 12.32
N THR A 99 6.76 13.40 12.52
CA THR A 99 7.04 12.03 12.13
C THR A 99 5.94 11.47 11.21
N ARG A 100 6.29 10.46 10.44
CA ARG A 100 5.36 9.70 9.61
C ARG A 100 5.84 8.26 9.46
N SER A 101 4.95 7.36 9.04
CA SER A 101 5.36 6.03 8.61
C SER A 101 6.32 6.13 7.41
N ASN A 102 7.11 5.11 7.22
CA ASN A 102 8.02 5.02 6.09
C ASN A 102 7.82 3.64 5.42
N ASP A 103 8.86 2.86 5.30
CA ASP A 103 8.78 1.56 4.64
C ASP A 103 8.29 0.46 5.58
N GLY A 104 7.79 -0.62 5.00
CA GLY A 104 7.34 -1.79 5.76
C GLY A 104 7.23 -3.03 4.88
N ALA A 105 7.15 -4.18 5.55
CA ALA A 105 6.98 -5.47 4.88
C ALA A 105 6.35 -6.49 5.84
N SER A 106 5.68 -7.48 5.27
CA SER A 106 5.16 -8.61 6.02
C SER A 106 6.21 -9.72 6.13
N ASP A 107 6.26 -10.40 7.27
CA ASP A 107 7.10 -11.56 7.45
C ASP A 107 6.37 -12.86 7.06
N ALA A 108 7.08 -13.99 7.13
CA ALA A 108 6.52 -15.30 6.78
C ALA A 108 5.41 -15.78 7.72
N LEU A 109 5.26 -15.17 8.89
CA LEU A 109 4.20 -15.47 9.85
C LEU A 109 3.00 -14.51 9.73
N GLY A 110 2.99 -13.65 8.71
CA GLY A 110 1.91 -12.71 8.47
C GLY A 110 1.93 -11.48 9.36
N ARG A 111 3.05 -11.19 10.05
CA ARG A 111 3.19 -9.98 10.84
C ARG A 111 3.65 -8.85 9.94
N PHE A 112 3.04 -7.68 10.09
CA PHE A 112 3.41 -6.49 9.36
C PHE A 112 4.39 -5.64 10.18
N TRP A 113 5.59 -5.44 9.64
CA TRP A 113 6.64 -4.62 10.23
C TRP A 113 6.75 -3.32 9.44
N PHE A 114 6.76 -2.19 10.11
CA PHE A 114 7.01 -0.92 9.46
C PHE A 114 7.71 0.04 10.43
N GLY A 115 8.41 1.00 9.87
CA GLY A 115 9.12 2.01 10.63
C GLY A 115 8.47 3.38 10.50
N THR A 116 8.85 4.28 11.40
CA THR A 116 8.53 5.69 11.30
C THR A 116 9.82 6.49 11.10
N MET A 117 9.68 7.66 10.54
CA MET A 117 10.80 8.56 10.32
C MET A 117 10.40 9.98 10.67
N GLN A 118 11.40 10.81 10.94
CA GLN A 118 11.20 12.25 11.06
C GLN A 118 11.09 12.86 9.67
N ASN A 119 10.11 13.71 9.49
CA ASN A 119 9.95 14.46 8.25
C ASN A 119 11.02 15.53 8.09
#